data_efd1c38592723606a9bb6aa2d9213372
#
_entry.id   efd1c38592723606a9bb6aa2d9213372
#
_cell.length_a   1.000
_cell.length_b   1.000
_cell.length_c   1.000
_cell.angle_alpha   90.00
_cell.angle_beta   90.00
_cell.angle_gamma   90.00
#
_symmetry.space_group_name_H-M   'P 1'
#
loop_
_entity.id
_entity.type
_entity.pdbx_description
1 polymer ?
#
loop_
_entity_poly.entity_id
_entity_poly.type
_entity_poly.pdbx_seq_one_letter_code
_entity_poly.pdbx_strand_id
1 'polypeptide(L)'
;MKPSRRKFLETSAKISSAALVTPSSEFTILNSKPKLSDEILGHGDFTYRVQKDWGNLDASKTPVKDCHEMVQDSQGRIVLLTNETKNNIIIYDKFGKLLNKWSNDYRGAHGLTLWNEGGEDFLFITDLASHKVYKTTMSGKVVMQLDYPQDSGLYLKENQYFPTETAIAPNGDIYVTDGYGLQYVFQYDAQGNLKHVFGGLGSDVSQFSERWTAHGVCIDDRKKGSEPTLLIADRNGNQFKRFSMDGEYLSTISIPGAFVSRPVIKGKNLYTAVLNSEHPWSVSDSGFISILNENDKVVSNPAANAPSYVDGKLERLHQTTKVFRHPHDVCIDDDKNLYVAQWNSGRTYPIKLIRV
;
A
#
# COMPACT_ATOMS: atom_id res chain seq x y z
N MET A 1 -10.89 46.00 59.77
CA MET A 1 -11.78 44.94 60.36
C MET A 1 -12.05 43.89 59.34
N LYS A 2 -11.61 42.65 59.49
CA LYS A 2 -11.90 41.59 58.61
C LYS A 2 -13.31 41.06 58.88
N PRO A 3 -14.16 40.86 57.86
CA PRO A 3 -15.51 40.32 58.06
C PRO A 3 -15.44 38.85 58.50
N SER A 4 -16.31 38.49 59.48
CA SER A 4 -16.33 37.16 60.09
C SER A 4 -16.84 36.10 59.08
N ARG A 5 -16.34 34.85 59.26
CA ARG A 5 -16.72 33.67 58.43
C ARG A 5 -18.24 33.46 58.30
N ARG A 6 -18.99 33.95 59.25
CA ARG A 6 -20.46 33.81 59.26
C ARG A 6 -21.17 34.67 58.22
N LYS A 7 -20.64 35.86 57.87
CA LYS A 7 -21.18 36.72 56.83
C LYS A 7 -20.86 36.23 55.40
N PHE A 8 -19.78 35.49 55.26
CA PHE A 8 -19.42 34.88 53.95
C PHE A 8 -20.36 33.75 53.58
N LEU A 9 -20.82 32.92 54.56
CA LEU A 9 -21.75 31.80 54.31
C LEU A 9 -23.18 32.25 54.07
N GLU A 10 -23.63 33.40 54.62
CA GLU A 10 -24.98 33.92 54.35
C GLU A 10 -25.13 34.58 52.94
N THR A 11 -24.03 35.03 52.37
CA THR A 11 -24.04 35.60 50.99
C THR A 11 -23.93 34.50 49.93
N SER A 12 -23.41 33.31 50.24
CA SER A 12 -23.31 32.17 49.34
C SER A 12 -24.62 31.37 49.20
N ALA A 13 -25.60 31.58 50.09
CA ALA A 13 -26.84 30.81 50.14
C ALA A 13 -28.01 31.45 49.34
N LYS A 14 -27.78 32.57 48.64
CA LYS A 14 -28.83 33.27 47.86
C LYS A 14 -28.63 33.30 46.33
N ILE A 15 -27.68 32.51 45.79
CA ILE A 15 -27.48 32.34 44.37
C ILE A 15 -27.57 30.83 44.02
N SER A 16 -28.75 30.27 44.25
CA SER A 16 -29.03 28.88 43.87
C SER A 16 -30.51 28.74 43.57
N SER A 17 -31.00 29.33 42.49
CA SER A 17 -32.21 28.89 41.80
C SER A 17 -32.40 29.68 40.46
N ALA A 18 -31.44 29.53 39.56
CA ALA A 18 -31.69 29.66 38.14
C ALA A 18 -31.29 28.32 37.52
N ALA A 19 -32.24 27.46 37.37
CA ALA A 19 -32.06 26.23 36.60
C ALA A 19 -31.79 26.62 35.15
N LEU A 20 -30.52 26.68 34.78
CA LEU A 20 -30.12 26.60 33.38
C LEU A 20 -30.41 25.19 32.91
N VAL A 21 -31.55 25.03 32.28
CA VAL A 21 -31.84 23.89 31.39
C VAL A 21 -30.93 24.09 30.17
N THR A 22 -29.72 23.55 30.25
CA THR A 22 -28.93 23.29 29.07
C THR A 22 -29.63 22.15 28.31
N PRO A 23 -30.00 22.32 27.05
CA PRO A 23 -30.41 21.17 26.26
C PRO A 23 -29.19 20.26 26.21
N SER A 24 -29.23 19.09 26.83
CA SER A 24 -28.36 18.00 26.55
C SER A 24 -28.57 17.66 25.08
N SER A 25 -27.72 18.19 24.21
CA SER A 25 -27.57 17.62 22.88
C SER A 25 -27.07 16.20 23.12
N GLU A 26 -27.97 15.24 23.16
CA GLU A 26 -27.64 13.85 22.98
C GLU A 26 -26.94 13.76 21.63
N PHE A 27 -25.61 13.75 21.63
CA PHE A 27 -24.84 13.29 20.50
C PHE A 27 -25.18 11.82 20.35
N THR A 28 -26.27 11.55 19.61
CA THR A 28 -26.52 10.23 19.09
C THR A 28 -25.40 9.98 18.09
N ILE A 29 -24.36 9.30 18.55
CA ILE A 29 -23.40 8.67 17.65
C ILE A 29 -24.21 7.62 16.91
N LEU A 30 -24.73 8.00 15.73
CA LEU A 30 -25.27 7.06 14.77
C LEU A 30 -24.09 6.20 14.31
N ASN A 31 -23.77 5.17 15.09
CA ASN A 31 -22.97 4.05 14.63
C ASN A 31 -23.82 3.31 13.59
N SER A 32 -23.93 3.88 12.39
CA SER A 32 -24.45 3.13 11.26
C SER A 32 -23.51 1.95 11.04
N LYS A 33 -24.04 0.74 11.17
CA LYS A 33 -23.28 -0.47 10.86
C LYS A 33 -22.71 -0.32 9.43
N PRO A 34 -21.46 -0.74 9.20
CA PRO A 34 -20.87 -0.70 7.86
C PRO A 34 -21.80 -1.37 6.85
N LYS A 35 -22.05 -0.70 5.74
CA LYS A 35 -22.86 -1.28 4.65
C LYS A 35 -21.98 -2.27 3.89
N LEU A 36 -22.14 -3.55 4.21
CA LEU A 36 -21.44 -4.66 3.56
C LEU A 36 -22.25 -5.16 2.35
N SER A 37 -21.52 -5.68 1.36
CA SER A 37 -22.14 -6.44 0.27
C SER A 37 -22.68 -7.78 0.80
N ASP A 38 -23.73 -8.28 0.18
CA ASP A 38 -24.22 -9.65 0.44
C ASP A 38 -23.32 -10.69 -0.23
N GLU A 39 -22.63 -10.31 -1.30
CA GLU A 39 -21.70 -11.15 -2.04
C GLU A 39 -20.42 -11.40 -1.25
N ILE A 40 -20.02 -12.67 -1.21
CA ILE A 40 -18.75 -13.12 -0.62
C ILE A 40 -17.75 -13.28 -1.76
N LEU A 41 -16.58 -12.63 -1.63
CA LEU A 41 -15.47 -12.71 -2.56
C LEU A 41 -14.37 -13.60 -2.01
N GLY A 42 -13.64 -14.27 -2.92
CA GLY A 42 -12.52 -15.13 -2.53
C GLY A 42 -12.89 -16.59 -2.32
N HIS A 43 -11.96 -17.41 -1.86
CA HIS A 43 -12.07 -18.87 -1.88
C HIS A 43 -11.44 -19.49 -0.62
N GLY A 44 -11.94 -20.65 -0.22
CA GLY A 44 -11.45 -21.40 0.94
C GLY A 44 -11.43 -20.55 2.21
N ASP A 45 -10.29 -20.56 2.89
CA ASP A 45 -10.11 -19.79 4.12
C ASP A 45 -9.97 -18.26 3.89
N PHE A 46 -9.94 -17.78 2.64
CA PHE A 46 -9.72 -16.39 2.32
C PHE A 46 -10.95 -15.79 1.65
N THR A 47 -11.99 -15.56 2.47
CA THR A 47 -13.29 -15.02 2.03
C THR A 47 -13.56 -13.67 2.67
N TYR A 48 -14.24 -12.78 1.92
CA TYR A 48 -14.39 -11.38 2.28
C TYR A 48 -15.75 -10.82 1.86
N ARG A 49 -16.23 -9.80 2.59
CA ARG A 49 -17.34 -8.92 2.18
C ARG A 49 -16.83 -7.53 1.90
N VAL A 50 -17.37 -6.91 0.87
CA VAL A 50 -16.95 -5.57 0.42
C VAL A 50 -17.61 -4.48 1.26
N GLN A 51 -16.81 -3.54 1.76
CA GLN A 51 -17.23 -2.28 2.34
C GLN A 51 -16.77 -1.13 1.42
N LYS A 52 -17.66 -0.68 0.52
CA LYS A 52 -17.32 0.33 -0.50
C LYS A 52 -17.17 1.75 0.03
N ASP A 53 -17.79 2.05 1.16
CA ASP A 53 -17.84 3.39 1.77
C ASP A 53 -16.75 3.63 2.81
N TRP A 54 -15.89 2.63 3.05
CA TRP A 54 -14.76 2.79 3.96
C TRP A 54 -13.80 3.86 3.44
N GLY A 55 -13.36 4.75 4.34
CA GLY A 55 -12.37 5.79 4.01
C GLY A 55 -12.87 6.90 3.11
N ASN A 56 -14.17 6.94 2.78
CA ASN A 56 -14.74 8.05 2.03
C ASN A 56 -14.72 9.33 2.88
N LEU A 57 -14.10 10.37 2.32
CA LEU A 57 -13.96 11.67 2.95
C LEU A 57 -14.69 12.75 2.12
N ASP A 58 -14.77 13.96 2.68
CA ASP A 58 -15.23 15.13 1.94
C ASP A 58 -14.18 15.51 0.88
N ALA A 59 -14.47 15.20 -0.39
CA ALA A 59 -13.56 15.43 -1.51
C ALA A 59 -13.24 16.92 -1.73
N SER A 60 -14.04 17.85 -1.21
CA SER A 60 -13.72 19.27 -1.27
C SER A 60 -12.57 19.65 -0.32
N LYS A 61 -12.41 18.90 0.78
CA LYS A 61 -11.40 19.14 1.83
C LYS A 61 -10.22 18.17 1.75
N THR A 62 -10.49 16.95 1.36
CA THR A 62 -9.47 15.88 1.35
C THR A 62 -9.58 15.05 0.05
N PRO A 63 -9.41 15.69 -1.12
CA PRO A 63 -9.49 14.97 -2.39
C PRO A 63 -8.43 13.87 -2.50
N VAL A 64 -8.72 12.88 -3.31
CA VAL A 64 -7.75 11.90 -3.84
C VAL A 64 -7.70 12.03 -5.36
N LYS A 65 -6.60 11.59 -5.97
CA LYS A 65 -6.50 11.44 -7.43
C LYS A 65 -6.34 9.96 -7.74
N ASP A 66 -5.12 9.48 -7.96
CA ASP A 66 -4.84 8.06 -8.04
C ASP A 66 -4.38 7.59 -6.66
N CYS A 67 -5.05 6.59 -6.10
CA CYS A 67 -4.62 5.94 -4.86
C CYS A 67 -3.66 4.83 -5.24
N HIS A 68 -2.36 5.03 -4.94
CA HIS A 68 -1.35 4.09 -5.39
C HIS A 68 -1.10 2.98 -4.39
N GLU A 69 -0.79 3.31 -3.14
CA GLU A 69 -0.39 2.31 -2.15
C GLU A 69 -0.90 2.61 -0.75
N MET A 70 -0.95 1.55 0.07
CA MET A 70 -1.40 1.63 1.45
C MET A 70 -0.54 0.74 2.34
N VAL A 71 -0.32 1.19 3.58
CA VAL A 71 0.37 0.40 4.61
C VAL A 71 -0.36 0.55 5.95
N GLN A 72 -0.25 -0.47 6.83
CA GLN A 72 -0.63 -0.36 8.21
C GLN A 72 0.61 0.01 9.03
N ASP A 73 0.55 1.08 9.81
CA ASP A 73 1.64 1.50 10.68
C ASP A 73 1.68 0.74 12.01
N SER A 74 2.72 0.97 12.82
CA SER A 74 2.91 0.30 14.11
C SER A 74 1.82 0.60 15.14
N GLN A 75 1.02 1.64 14.91
CA GLN A 75 -0.13 2.02 15.76
C GLN A 75 -1.46 1.43 15.26
N GLY A 76 -1.43 0.61 14.20
CA GLY A 76 -2.62 0.01 13.58
C GLY A 76 -3.43 0.97 12.71
N ARG A 77 -2.87 2.16 12.37
CA ARG A 77 -3.50 3.11 11.46
C ARG A 77 -3.25 2.72 10.02
N ILE A 78 -4.15 3.09 9.13
CA ILE A 78 -4.00 2.83 7.70
C ILE A 78 -3.52 4.11 7.01
N VAL A 79 -2.38 4.03 6.36
CA VAL A 79 -1.74 5.12 5.64
C VAL A 79 -1.96 4.91 4.15
N LEU A 80 -2.54 5.89 3.49
CA LEU A 80 -2.77 5.91 2.03
C LEU A 80 -1.82 6.91 1.37
N LEU A 81 -1.19 6.48 0.28
CA LEU A 81 -0.46 7.34 -0.66
C LEU A 81 -1.34 7.65 -1.87
N THR A 82 -1.40 8.93 -2.25
CA THR A 82 -2.04 9.39 -3.49
C THR A 82 -1.20 10.48 -4.16
N ASN A 83 -1.27 10.57 -5.48
CA ASN A 83 -0.63 11.65 -6.24
C ASN A 83 -1.47 12.96 -6.28
N GLU A 84 -2.45 13.09 -5.40
CA GLU A 84 -3.16 14.36 -5.16
C GLU A 84 -2.31 15.28 -4.27
N THR A 85 -1.82 16.36 -4.86
CA THR A 85 -0.83 17.24 -4.23
C THR A 85 -1.36 18.08 -3.06
N LYS A 86 -2.65 18.12 -2.83
CA LYS A 86 -3.21 18.73 -1.62
C LYS A 86 -3.03 17.87 -0.37
N ASN A 87 -2.87 16.56 -0.54
CA ASN A 87 -2.66 15.60 0.53
C ASN A 87 -2.12 14.28 -0.02
N ASN A 88 -0.80 14.20 -0.24
CA ASN A 88 -0.17 12.98 -0.72
C ASN A 88 -0.33 11.81 0.25
N ILE A 89 -0.34 12.07 1.54
CA ILE A 89 -0.56 11.08 2.59
C ILE A 89 -1.85 11.40 3.33
N ILE A 90 -2.68 10.36 3.50
CA ILE A 90 -3.89 10.39 4.31
C ILE A 90 -3.80 9.24 5.32
N ILE A 91 -3.94 9.56 6.60
CA ILE A 91 -3.85 8.59 7.70
C ILE A 91 -5.24 8.39 8.29
N TYR A 92 -5.73 7.16 8.24
CA TYR A 92 -7.03 6.75 8.76
C TYR A 92 -6.90 5.89 10.01
N ASP A 93 -7.94 5.88 10.84
CA ASP A 93 -8.14 4.75 11.73
C ASP A 93 -8.69 3.54 10.95
N LYS A 94 -8.75 2.38 11.60
CA LYS A 94 -9.26 1.13 10.95
C LYS A 94 -10.73 1.19 10.55
N PHE A 95 -11.47 2.20 11.02
CA PHE A 95 -12.89 2.43 10.69
C PHE A 95 -13.08 3.39 9.52
N GLY A 96 -12.00 3.98 8.99
CA GLY A 96 -12.01 4.89 7.85
C GLY A 96 -12.17 6.37 8.23
N LYS A 97 -12.02 6.70 9.52
CA LYS A 97 -12.02 8.09 9.97
C LYS A 97 -10.65 8.72 9.71
N LEU A 98 -10.66 9.93 9.15
CA LEU A 98 -9.46 10.73 8.97
C LEU A 98 -8.83 11.08 10.33
N LEU A 99 -7.56 10.73 10.52
CA LEU A 99 -6.75 11.12 11.68
C LEU A 99 -5.79 12.25 11.36
N ASN A 100 -5.10 12.16 10.22
CA ASN A 100 -4.14 13.16 9.77
C ASN A 100 -3.99 13.13 8.25
N LYS A 101 -3.43 14.19 7.67
CA LYS A 101 -3.02 14.25 6.27
C LYS A 101 -1.92 15.29 6.08
N TRP A 102 -1.08 15.09 5.07
CA TRP A 102 -0.05 16.05 4.70
C TRP A 102 0.36 15.88 3.24
N SER A 103 1.14 16.84 2.74
CA SER A 103 1.68 16.81 1.38
C SER A 103 3.06 17.45 1.33
N ASN A 104 3.90 16.95 0.42
CA ASN A 104 5.17 17.56 0.00
C ASN A 104 5.19 17.81 -1.51
N ASP A 105 4.04 17.96 -2.15
CA ASP A 105 3.85 18.18 -3.59
C ASP A 105 4.41 17.03 -4.46
N TYR A 106 4.32 15.79 -3.97
CA TYR A 106 4.73 14.60 -4.74
C TYR A 106 3.73 14.33 -5.87
N ARG A 107 3.98 14.89 -7.05
CA ARG A 107 3.07 14.83 -8.21
C ARG A 107 3.03 13.48 -8.89
N GLY A 108 4.10 12.73 -8.77
CA GLY A 108 4.25 11.36 -9.26
C GLY A 108 4.31 10.34 -8.14
N ALA A 109 3.75 10.63 -6.95
CA ALA A 109 3.73 9.69 -5.83
C ALA A 109 3.25 8.32 -6.27
N HIS A 110 4.05 7.25 -6.04
CA HIS A 110 3.79 5.92 -6.58
C HIS A 110 3.97 4.80 -5.56
N GLY A 111 5.18 4.53 -5.06
CA GLY A 111 5.48 3.49 -4.06
C GLY A 111 5.43 4.03 -2.63
N LEU A 112 4.99 3.18 -1.69
CA LEU A 112 4.90 3.49 -0.25
C LEU A 112 5.35 2.29 0.58
N THR A 113 6.52 2.38 1.20
CA THR A 113 7.02 1.36 2.13
C THR A 113 7.08 1.91 3.54
N LEU A 114 6.51 1.19 4.51
CA LEU A 114 6.69 1.46 5.93
C LEU A 114 7.97 0.80 6.43
N TRP A 115 8.77 1.53 7.17
CA TRP A 115 9.95 1.01 7.86
C TRP A 115 9.96 1.47 9.32
N ASN A 116 10.04 0.52 10.25
CA ASN A 116 10.21 0.83 11.65
C ASN A 116 11.70 0.77 12.02
N GLU A 117 12.25 1.89 12.45
CA GLU A 117 13.65 2.03 12.85
C GLU A 117 13.73 2.50 14.29
N GLY A 118 14.27 1.66 15.16
CA GLY A 118 14.41 2.01 16.58
C GLY A 118 13.10 2.30 17.32
N GLY A 119 11.97 1.77 16.84
CA GLY A 119 10.63 1.99 17.40
C GLY A 119 9.90 3.20 16.81
N GLU A 120 10.50 3.93 15.87
CA GLU A 120 9.87 5.01 15.11
C GLU A 120 9.53 4.57 13.71
N ASP A 121 8.32 4.91 13.23
CA ASP A 121 7.87 4.60 11.89
C ASP A 121 8.32 5.69 10.90
N PHE A 122 8.84 5.23 9.75
CA PHE A 122 9.19 6.06 8.60
C PHE A 122 8.47 5.56 7.35
N LEU A 123 8.23 6.47 6.42
CA LEU A 123 7.69 6.16 5.11
C LEU A 123 8.77 6.37 4.05
N PHE A 124 9.00 5.35 3.21
CA PHE A 124 9.71 5.52 1.97
C PHE A 124 8.69 5.76 0.86
N ILE A 125 8.87 6.83 0.11
CA ILE A 125 7.94 7.26 -0.94
C ILE A 125 8.73 7.43 -2.23
N THR A 126 8.32 6.73 -3.29
CA THR A 126 8.85 6.98 -4.63
C THR A 126 8.00 8.04 -5.33
N ASP A 127 8.65 8.97 -6.04
CA ASP A 127 7.98 9.98 -6.84
C ASP A 127 8.52 9.97 -8.27
N LEU A 128 7.68 9.52 -9.19
CA LEU A 128 7.99 9.42 -10.62
C LEU A 128 8.27 10.79 -11.27
N ALA A 129 7.64 11.85 -10.76
CA ALA A 129 7.75 13.18 -11.35
C ALA A 129 9.02 13.91 -10.95
N SER A 130 9.55 13.64 -9.77
CA SER A 130 10.83 14.18 -9.30
C SER A 130 11.98 13.21 -9.50
N HIS A 131 11.72 11.97 -9.97
CA HIS A 131 12.74 10.94 -10.20
C HIS A 131 13.53 10.59 -8.93
N LYS A 132 12.86 10.53 -7.77
CA LYS A 132 13.48 10.41 -6.45
C LYS A 132 12.76 9.44 -5.54
N VAL A 133 13.48 9.01 -4.50
CA VAL A 133 12.90 8.33 -3.34
C VAL A 133 13.12 9.19 -2.11
N TYR A 134 12.08 9.31 -1.29
CA TYR A 134 12.13 10.09 -0.05
C TYR A 134 11.88 9.18 1.15
N LYS A 135 12.72 9.26 2.19
CA LYS A 135 12.40 8.77 3.53
C LYS A 135 11.84 9.92 4.35
N THR A 136 10.64 9.76 4.89
CA THR A 136 9.97 10.78 5.70
C THR A 136 9.57 10.23 7.05
N THR A 137 9.44 11.11 8.05
CA THR A 137 8.68 10.79 9.27
C THR A 137 7.20 10.63 8.95
N MET A 138 6.42 10.08 9.88
CA MET A 138 4.95 9.99 9.76
C MET A 138 4.26 11.36 9.67
N SER A 139 4.94 12.45 10.00
CA SER A 139 4.46 13.84 9.87
C SER A 139 4.89 14.54 8.56
N GLY A 140 5.62 13.83 7.67
CA GLY A 140 6.03 14.36 6.37
C GLY A 140 7.38 15.08 6.34
N LYS A 141 8.13 15.14 7.47
CA LYS A 141 9.50 15.69 7.43
C LYS A 141 10.41 14.74 6.67
N VAL A 142 11.02 15.21 5.58
CA VAL A 142 12.03 14.46 4.83
C VAL A 142 13.30 14.34 5.68
N VAL A 143 13.77 13.10 5.87
CA VAL A 143 14.99 12.78 6.63
C VAL A 143 16.09 12.17 5.77
N MET A 144 15.73 11.64 4.58
CA MET A 144 16.66 11.15 3.55
C MET A 144 16.03 11.35 2.17
N GLN A 145 16.87 11.54 1.17
CA GLN A 145 16.47 11.56 -0.25
C GLN A 145 17.49 10.77 -1.06
N LEU A 146 17.00 9.90 -1.95
CA LEU A 146 17.80 9.25 -2.97
C LEU A 146 17.46 9.92 -4.31
N ASP A 147 18.45 10.52 -4.93
CA ASP A 147 18.35 11.09 -6.28
C ASP A 147 18.47 9.97 -7.33
N TYR A 148 18.25 10.29 -8.61
CA TYR A 148 18.50 9.31 -9.66
C TYR A 148 19.97 8.84 -9.60
N PRO A 149 20.24 7.54 -9.84
CA PRO A 149 21.57 6.96 -9.59
C PRO A 149 22.55 7.31 -10.70
N GLN A 150 22.98 8.56 -10.75
CA GLN A 150 23.93 9.08 -11.75
C GLN A 150 25.23 8.28 -11.78
N ASP A 151 25.74 7.92 -10.61
CA ASP A 151 27.03 7.22 -10.45
C ASP A 151 26.98 5.77 -10.97
N SER A 152 25.79 5.23 -11.25
CA SER A 152 25.65 3.92 -11.88
C SER A 152 26.15 3.89 -13.34
N GLY A 153 26.21 5.05 -13.99
CA GLY A 153 26.55 5.18 -15.41
C GLY A 153 25.49 4.65 -16.38
N LEU A 154 24.31 4.20 -15.87
CA LEU A 154 23.24 3.60 -16.67
C LEU A 154 22.33 4.64 -17.31
N TYR A 155 22.25 5.84 -16.75
CA TYR A 155 21.37 6.91 -17.18
C TYR A 155 22.17 8.08 -17.77
N LEU A 156 21.74 8.54 -18.94
CA LEU A 156 22.30 9.76 -19.54
C LEU A 156 21.73 11.02 -18.90
N LYS A 157 20.52 10.93 -18.33
CA LYS A 157 19.82 12.04 -17.68
C LYS A 157 18.73 11.53 -16.73
N GLU A 158 18.39 12.35 -15.77
CA GLU A 158 17.42 12.10 -14.70
C GLU A 158 16.06 11.57 -15.21
N ASN A 159 15.53 12.13 -16.28
CA ASN A 159 14.22 11.75 -16.82
C ASN A 159 14.19 10.38 -17.53
N GLN A 160 15.18 9.55 -17.34
CA GLN A 160 15.18 8.13 -17.72
C GLN A 160 14.94 7.21 -16.52
N TYR A 161 15.04 7.74 -15.29
CA TYR A 161 14.84 7.02 -14.03
C TYR A 161 13.44 7.29 -13.48
N PHE A 162 12.65 6.24 -13.26
CA PHE A 162 11.29 6.33 -12.74
C PHE A 162 11.10 5.28 -11.64
N PRO A 163 11.49 5.60 -10.39
CA PRO A 163 11.43 4.65 -9.27
C PRO A 163 9.98 4.31 -8.94
N THR A 164 9.64 3.02 -8.96
CA THR A 164 8.27 2.57 -8.74
C THR A 164 8.01 2.09 -7.33
N GLU A 165 8.98 1.42 -6.69
CA GLU A 165 8.78 0.84 -5.36
C GLU A 165 10.09 0.73 -4.60
N THR A 166 9.98 0.58 -3.27
CA THR A 166 11.11 0.29 -2.37
C THR A 166 10.85 -0.95 -1.53
N ALA A 167 11.93 -1.64 -1.12
CA ALA A 167 11.91 -2.62 -0.04
C ALA A 167 13.11 -2.39 0.88
N ILE A 168 12.90 -2.50 2.18
CA ILE A 168 13.95 -2.24 3.17
C ILE A 168 14.30 -3.56 3.86
N ALA A 169 15.57 -3.95 3.74
CA ALA A 169 16.08 -5.16 4.37
C ALA A 169 16.28 -4.99 5.87
N PRO A 170 16.34 -6.08 6.66
CA PRO A 170 16.57 -6.01 8.10
C PRO A 170 17.87 -5.31 8.52
N ASN A 171 18.89 -5.33 7.66
CA ASN A 171 20.16 -4.61 7.85
C ASN A 171 20.09 -3.13 7.46
N GLY A 172 18.94 -2.64 6.99
CA GLY A 172 18.73 -1.27 6.54
C GLY A 172 19.03 -1.02 5.06
N ASP A 173 19.49 -2.01 4.30
CA ASP A 173 19.69 -1.86 2.85
C ASP A 173 18.36 -1.53 2.16
N ILE A 174 18.41 -0.62 1.21
CA ILE A 174 17.26 -0.09 0.48
C ILE A 174 17.31 -0.63 -0.95
N TYR A 175 16.28 -1.36 -1.36
CA TYR A 175 16.12 -1.79 -2.76
C TYR A 175 15.09 -0.89 -3.43
N VAL A 176 15.41 -0.41 -4.64
CA VAL A 176 14.53 0.47 -5.43
C VAL A 176 14.38 -0.13 -6.81
N THR A 177 13.14 -0.35 -7.24
CA THR A 177 12.83 -0.75 -8.62
C THR A 177 12.65 0.48 -9.51
N ASP A 178 13.30 0.51 -10.67
CA ASP A 178 13.10 1.50 -11.74
C ASP A 178 12.11 0.97 -12.78
N GLY A 179 10.93 0.61 -12.33
CA GLY A 179 9.96 -0.16 -13.12
C GLY A 179 9.34 0.59 -14.28
N TYR A 180 9.40 1.92 -14.31
CA TYR A 180 8.95 2.74 -15.45
C TYR A 180 10.09 3.36 -16.25
N GLY A 181 11.35 3.11 -15.83
CA GLY A 181 12.55 3.50 -16.54
C GLY A 181 13.20 2.33 -17.31
N LEU A 182 14.41 1.97 -16.91
CA LEU A 182 15.23 0.95 -17.57
C LEU A 182 15.11 -0.46 -16.97
N GLN A 183 14.19 -0.66 -16.02
CA GLN A 183 13.88 -1.93 -15.35
C GLN A 183 14.99 -2.48 -14.45
N TYR A 184 15.90 -1.64 -13.99
CA TYR A 184 16.92 -2.03 -13.03
C TYR A 184 16.38 -2.04 -11.60
N VAL A 185 17.04 -2.81 -10.76
CA VAL A 185 16.86 -2.80 -9.29
C VAL A 185 18.15 -2.30 -8.68
N PHE A 186 18.05 -1.26 -7.87
CA PHE A 186 19.18 -0.61 -7.21
C PHE A 186 19.19 -1.00 -5.74
N GLN A 187 20.33 -1.46 -5.23
CA GLN A 187 20.58 -1.68 -3.82
C GLN A 187 21.44 -0.55 -3.28
N TYR A 188 20.96 0.12 -2.25
CA TYR A 188 21.68 1.13 -1.48
C TYR A 188 21.91 0.62 -0.06
N ASP A 189 22.95 1.13 0.62
CA ASP A 189 23.09 0.95 2.06
C ASP A 189 22.08 1.81 2.83
N ALA A 190 22.04 1.66 4.18
CA ALA A 190 21.16 2.42 5.05
C ALA A 190 21.44 3.94 5.05
N GLN A 191 22.58 4.39 4.52
CA GLN A 191 22.97 5.79 4.37
C GLN A 191 22.64 6.34 2.98
N GLY A 192 22.16 5.49 2.05
CA GLY A 192 21.81 5.86 0.69
C GLY A 192 22.95 5.79 -0.32
N ASN A 193 24.08 5.14 0.01
CA ASN A 193 25.16 4.91 -0.93
C ASN A 193 24.83 3.71 -1.83
N LEU A 194 25.00 3.86 -3.14
CA LEU A 194 24.78 2.78 -4.11
C LEU A 194 25.76 1.63 -3.88
N LYS A 195 25.25 0.41 -3.72
CA LYS A 195 26.03 -0.83 -3.50
C LYS A 195 26.06 -1.72 -4.73
N HIS A 196 24.89 -1.96 -5.32
CA HIS A 196 24.71 -2.96 -6.37
C HIS A 196 23.55 -2.61 -7.29
N VAL A 197 23.60 -3.12 -8.52
CA VAL A 197 22.55 -2.97 -9.54
C VAL A 197 22.37 -4.29 -10.27
N PHE A 198 21.13 -4.72 -10.49
CA PHE A 198 20.80 -5.94 -11.23
C PHE A 198 19.48 -5.80 -11.99
N GLY A 199 19.06 -6.84 -12.70
CA GLY A 199 17.86 -6.80 -13.54
C GLY A 199 18.13 -6.11 -14.88
N GLY A 200 17.35 -5.08 -15.17
CA GLY A 200 17.42 -4.34 -16.45
C GLY A 200 16.54 -4.95 -17.54
N LEU A 201 16.39 -4.21 -18.63
CA LEU A 201 15.62 -4.64 -19.80
C LEU A 201 16.41 -5.66 -20.63
N GLY A 202 15.81 -6.81 -20.96
CA GLY A 202 16.46 -7.84 -21.77
C GLY A 202 15.70 -9.16 -21.81
N SER A 203 16.31 -10.19 -22.38
CA SER A 203 15.70 -11.50 -22.59
C SER A 203 16.23 -12.60 -21.65
N ASP A 204 17.20 -12.29 -20.80
CA ASP A 204 17.71 -13.23 -19.82
C ASP A 204 16.67 -13.47 -18.71
N VAL A 205 16.68 -14.62 -18.07
CA VAL A 205 15.74 -14.95 -16.99
C VAL A 205 15.84 -14.00 -15.80
N SER A 206 17.01 -13.40 -15.58
CA SER A 206 17.27 -12.38 -14.55
C SER A 206 16.84 -10.97 -14.94
N GLN A 207 16.49 -10.76 -16.22
CA GLN A 207 16.09 -9.46 -16.78
C GLN A 207 14.56 -9.39 -16.97
N PHE A 208 14.07 -8.21 -17.30
CA PHE A 208 12.66 -7.94 -17.56
C PHE A 208 12.47 -7.68 -19.06
N SER A 209 11.59 -8.46 -19.71
CA SER A 209 11.48 -8.47 -21.17
C SER A 209 10.82 -7.23 -21.79
N GLU A 210 10.09 -6.46 -20.97
CA GLU A 210 9.31 -5.32 -21.44
C GLU A 210 9.46 -4.13 -20.50
N ARG A 211 9.06 -2.94 -20.95
CA ARG A 211 8.94 -1.75 -20.11
C ARG A 211 7.70 -1.84 -19.20
N TRP A 212 7.73 -1.10 -18.10
CA TRP A 212 6.65 -0.99 -17.09
C TRP A 212 6.36 -2.31 -16.35
N THR A 213 7.38 -3.07 -16.10
CA THR A 213 7.24 -4.46 -15.69
C THR A 213 7.87 -4.78 -14.33
N ALA A 214 9.11 -4.28 -14.03
CA ALA A 214 9.76 -4.41 -12.73
C ALA A 214 9.09 -3.47 -11.69
N HIS A 215 7.79 -3.70 -11.41
CA HIS A 215 6.91 -2.70 -10.84
C HIS A 215 7.00 -2.57 -9.32
N GLY A 216 6.89 -3.67 -8.60
CA GLY A 216 6.90 -3.70 -7.14
C GLY A 216 7.95 -4.65 -6.60
N VAL A 217 8.45 -4.40 -5.41
CA VAL A 217 9.43 -5.24 -4.72
C VAL A 217 9.06 -5.41 -3.26
N CYS A 218 9.32 -6.59 -2.69
CA CYS A 218 9.31 -6.81 -1.25
C CYS A 218 10.42 -7.77 -0.81
N ILE A 219 10.73 -7.74 0.48
CA ILE A 219 11.53 -8.77 1.14
C ILE A 219 10.60 -9.94 1.47
N ASP A 220 10.96 -11.15 1.05
CA ASP A 220 10.25 -12.39 1.39
C ASP A 220 11.05 -13.21 2.42
N ASP A 221 10.61 -13.16 3.66
CA ASP A 221 11.14 -13.87 4.81
C ASP A 221 10.21 -15.00 5.30
N ARG A 222 9.21 -15.40 4.50
CA ARG A 222 8.21 -16.42 4.87
C ARG A 222 8.81 -17.78 5.15
N LYS A 223 9.96 -18.12 4.55
CA LYS A 223 10.66 -19.40 4.74
C LYS A 223 11.56 -19.32 5.96
N LYS A 224 11.05 -19.74 7.11
CA LYS A 224 11.83 -19.79 8.35
C LYS A 224 13.09 -20.64 8.20
N GLY A 225 14.23 -20.12 8.67
CA GLY A 225 15.53 -20.80 8.62
C GLY A 225 16.24 -20.75 7.27
N SER A 226 15.71 -20.01 6.32
CA SER A 226 16.38 -19.62 5.07
C SER A 226 16.69 -18.13 5.09
N GLU A 227 17.69 -17.73 4.32
CA GLU A 227 17.95 -16.31 4.06
C GLU A 227 16.73 -15.67 3.38
N PRO A 228 16.39 -14.41 3.72
CA PRO A 228 15.35 -13.68 3.03
C PRO A 228 15.70 -13.51 1.53
N THR A 229 14.69 -13.31 0.73
CA THR A 229 14.83 -13.11 -0.71
C THR A 229 14.04 -11.90 -1.15
N LEU A 230 14.34 -11.37 -2.34
CA LEU A 230 13.57 -10.34 -2.98
C LEU A 230 12.52 -10.98 -3.89
N LEU A 231 11.27 -10.53 -3.80
CA LEU A 231 10.25 -10.79 -4.81
C LEU A 231 10.01 -9.50 -5.59
N ILE A 232 10.14 -9.57 -6.90
CA ILE A 232 9.95 -8.44 -7.80
C ILE A 232 8.83 -8.77 -8.78
N ALA A 233 7.86 -7.87 -8.87
CA ALA A 233 6.76 -8.00 -9.81
C ALA A 233 7.28 -7.82 -11.25
N ASP A 234 7.19 -8.86 -12.03
CA ASP A 234 7.30 -8.86 -13.49
C ASP A 234 5.87 -8.77 -14.05
N ARG A 235 5.29 -7.55 -13.99
CA ARG A 235 3.87 -7.30 -14.22
C ARG A 235 3.40 -7.81 -15.58
N ASN A 236 4.05 -7.42 -16.67
CA ASN A 236 3.66 -7.83 -18.02
C ASN A 236 3.96 -9.31 -18.28
N GLY A 237 4.92 -9.90 -17.57
CA GLY A 237 5.19 -11.33 -17.55
C GLY A 237 4.15 -12.15 -16.80
N ASN A 238 3.21 -11.52 -16.08
CA ASN A 238 2.24 -12.18 -15.21
C ASN A 238 2.91 -13.10 -14.19
N GLN A 239 3.91 -12.58 -13.48
CA GLN A 239 4.74 -13.38 -12.58
C GLN A 239 5.46 -12.52 -11.54
N PHE A 240 5.99 -13.17 -10.52
CA PHE A 240 7.04 -12.62 -9.67
C PHE A 240 8.36 -13.31 -9.96
N LYS A 241 9.43 -12.53 -10.02
CA LYS A 241 10.81 -13.06 -10.04
C LYS A 241 11.38 -13.00 -8.64
N ARG A 242 12.01 -14.09 -8.22
CA ARG A 242 12.70 -14.19 -6.94
C ARG A 242 14.20 -14.04 -7.15
N PHE A 243 14.82 -13.19 -6.33
CA PHE A 243 16.26 -12.98 -6.32
C PHE A 243 16.81 -13.17 -4.91
N SER A 244 18.10 -13.49 -4.80
CA SER A 244 18.81 -13.36 -3.54
C SER A 244 18.92 -11.90 -3.13
N MET A 245 19.33 -11.64 -1.90
CA MET A 245 19.59 -10.27 -1.45
C MET A 245 20.75 -9.59 -2.20
N ASP A 246 21.61 -10.38 -2.85
CA ASP A 246 22.72 -9.89 -3.69
C ASP A 246 22.35 -9.79 -5.19
N GLY A 247 21.05 -9.97 -5.52
CA GLY A 247 20.56 -9.79 -6.90
C GLY A 247 20.73 -11.00 -7.83
N GLU A 248 21.08 -12.18 -7.31
CA GLU A 248 21.12 -13.42 -8.11
C GLU A 248 19.70 -13.96 -8.34
N TYR A 249 19.35 -14.28 -9.59
CA TYR A 249 18.07 -14.88 -9.92
C TYR A 249 17.94 -16.29 -9.35
N LEU A 250 16.83 -16.59 -8.68
CA LEU A 250 16.58 -17.87 -8.04
C LEU A 250 15.42 -18.65 -8.68
N SER A 251 14.29 -17.98 -8.94
CA SER A 251 13.09 -18.66 -9.48
C SER A 251 12.04 -17.67 -9.96
N THR A 252 11.01 -18.20 -10.62
CA THR A 252 9.81 -17.47 -11.05
C THR A 252 8.55 -18.09 -10.47
N ILE A 253 7.63 -17.27 -9.99
CA ILE A 253 6.27 -17.63 -9.58
C ILE A 253 5.33 -17.14 -10.67
N SER A 254 4.85 -18.05 -11.54
CA SER A 254 3.94 -17.71 -12.63
C SER A 254 2.50 -17.60 -12.15
N ILE A 255 1.80 -16.53 -12.54
CA ILE A 255 0.39 -16.24 -12.21
C ILE A 255 -0.33 -15.85 -13.50
N PRO A 256 -0.60 -16.79 -14.41
CA PRO A 256 -1.14 -16.51 -15.74
C PRO A 256 -2.44 -15.71 -15.67
N GLY A 257 -2.53 -14.62 -16.46
CA GLY A 257 -3.70 -13.73 -16.49
C GLY A 257 -3.71 -12.66 -15.39
N ALA A 258 -2.64 -12.56 -14.59
CA ALA A 258 -2.53 -11.57 -13.53
C ALA A 258 -1.43 -10.53 -13.84
N PHE A 259 -1.82 -9.31 -14.18
CA PHE A 259 -0.89 -8.17 -14.24
C PHE A 259 -0.62 -7.68 -12.81
N VAL A 260 0.30 -8.39 -12.13
CA VAL A 260 0.58 -8.22 -10.70
C VAL A 260 1.16 -6.84 -10.37
N SER A 261 0.77 -6.32 -9.22
CA SER A 261 1.34 -5.12 -8.63
C SER A 261 2.40 -5.49 -7.59
N ARG A 262 2.52 -4.70 -6.52
CA ARG A 262 3.44 -4.98 -5.44
C ARG A 262 3.11 -6.32 -4.75
N PRO A 263 4.11 -7.19 -4.45
CA PRO A 263 3.93 -8.29 -3.52
C PRO A 263 3.92 -7.76 -2.07
N VAL A 264 2.95 -8.18 -1.28
CA VAL A 264 2.80 -7.79 0.13
C VAL A 264 2.77 -9.03 1.01
N ILE A 265 3.71 -9.14 1.93
CA ILE A 265 3.80 -10.27 2.87
C ILE A 265 3.06 -9.94 4.16
N LYS A 266 2.18 -10.83 4.60
CA LYS A 266 1.59 -10.81 5.95
C LYS A 266 1.56 -12.22 6.52
N GLY A 267 2.37 -12.48 7.53
CA GLY A 267 2.56 -13.81 8.09
C GLY A 267 3.12 -14.80 7.05
N LYS A 268 2.41 -15.88 6.77
CA LYS A 268 2.84 -16.90 5.80
C LYS A 268 2.35 -16.66 4.37
N ASN A 269 1.53 -15.64 4.15
CA ASN A 269 0.88 -15.43 2.88
C ASN A 269 1.47 -14.21 2.15
N LEU A 270 1.42 -14.30 0.83
CA LEU A 270 1.68 -13.20 -0.09
C LEU A 270 0.35 -12.74 -0.68
N TYR A 271 0.15 -11.45 -0.70
CA TYR A 271 -1.00 -10.77 -1.31
C TYR A 271 -0.51 -9.86 -2.42
N THR A 272 -1.29 -9.77 -3.48
CA THR A 272 -1.03 -8.79 -4.55
C THR A 272 -2.33 -8.31 -5.15
N ALA A 273 -2.38 -7.01 -5.45
CA ALA A 273 -3.38 -6.50 -6.36
C ALA A 273 -3.01 -6.87 -7.79
N VAL A 274 -4.00 -7.25 -8.58
CA VAL A 274 -3.87 -7.52 -10.01
C VAL A 274 -4.54 -6.37 -10.74
N LEU A 275 -3.73 -5.50 -11.33
CA LEU A 275 -4.19 -4.27 -11.97
C LEU A 275 -5.20 -4.54 -13.09
N ASN A 276 -4.94 -5.58 -13.87
CA ASN A 276 -5.75 -6.01 -15.01
C ASN A 276 -5.58 -7.51 -15.21
N SER A 277 -6.60 -8.18 -15.73
CA SER A 277 -6.57 -9.59 -16.12
C SER A 277 -6.62 -9.82 -17.63
N GLU A 278 -6.77 -8.77 -18.43
CA GLU A 278 -6.91 -8.83 -19.87
C GLU A 278 -5.99 -7.83 -20.58
N HIS A 279 -5.47 -8.22 -21.71
CA HIS A 279 -4.72 -7.36 -22.61
C HIS A 279 -5.60 -7.02 -23.83
N PRO A 280 -5.69 -5.76 -24.26
CA PRO A 280 -4.89 -4.59 -23.91
C PRO A 280 -5.43 -3.82 -22.69
N TRP A 281 -4.63 -2.93 -22.12
CA TRP A 281 -4.85 -2.10 -20.94
C TRP A 281 -6.11 -1.20 -20.97
N SER A 282 -6.90 -1.29 -22.02
CA SER A 282 -8.06 -0.42 -22.28
C SER A 282 -9.35 -0.84 -21.55
N VAL A 283 -9.35 -1.95 -20.82
CA VAL A 283 -10.55 -2.44 -20.14
C VAL A 283 -10.74 -1.66 -18.85
N SER A 284 -11.77 -0.80 -18.80
CA SER A 284 -12.20 -0.14 -17.58
C SER A 284 -12.83 -1.14 -16.59
N ASP A 285 -12.74 -0.87 -15.29
CA ASP A 285 -13.31 -1.69 -14.21
C ASP A 285 -12.79 -3.14 -14.23
N SER A 286 -11.48 -3.29 -14.30
CA SER A 286 -10.77 -4.57 -14.32
C SER A 286 -9.92 -4.74 -13.08
N GLY A 287 -9.60 -5.99 -12.76
CA GLY A 287 -8.66 -6.39 -11.73
C GLY A 287 -9.29 -7.12 -10.55
N PHE A 288 -8.43 -7.71 -9.73
CA PHE A 288 -8.80 -8.53 -8.58
C PHE A 288 -7.65 -8.57 -7.56
N ILE A 289 -7.82 -9.28 -6.45
CA ILE A 289 -6.74 -9.56 -5.52
C ILE A 289 -6.34 -11.03 -5.66
N SER A 290 -5.04 -11.34 -5.63
CA SER A 290 -4.54 -12.71 -5.58
C SER A 290 -3.81 -12.98 -4.27
N ILE A 291 -4.04 -14.15 -3.67
CA ILE A 291 -3.46 -14.56 -2.39
C ILE A 291 -2.73 -15.89 -2.58
N LEU A 292 -1.44 -15.90 -2.24
CA LEU A 292 -0.57 -17.07 -2.32
C LEU A 292 -0.18 -17.53 -0.92
N ASN A 293 -0.06 -18.84 -0.72
CA ASN A 293 0.43 -19.43 0.52
C ASN A 293 1.98 -19.44 0.60
N GLU A 294 2.52 -20.01 1.69
CA GLU A 294 3.97 -20.13 1.93
C GLU A 294 4.72 -20.97 0.88
N ASN A 295 4.01 -21.78 0.08
CA ASN A 295 4.57 -22.60 -1.00
C ASN A 295 4.40 -21.91 -2.38
N ASP A 296 4.14 -20.61 -2.41
CA ASP A 296 3.92 -19.81 -3.62
C ASP A 296 2.74 -20.30 -4.50
N LYS A 297 1.77 -21.04 -3.88
CA LYS A 297 0.56 -21.48 -4.56
C LYS A 297 -0.56 -20.46 -4.36
N VAL A 298 -1.21 -20.06 -5.43
CA VAL A 298 -2.43 -19.24 -5.36
C VAL A 298 -3.52 -20.06 -4.67
N VAL A 299 -4.11 -19.50 -3.62
CA VAL A 299 -5.14 -20.16 -2.80
C VAL A 299 -6.48 -19.45 -2.81
N SER A 300 -6.50 -18.16 -3.18
CA SER A 300 -7.72 -17.38 -3.30
C SER A 300 -7.55 -16.19 -4.23
N ASN A 301 -8.61 -15.85 -4.95
CA ASN A 301 -8.66 -14.68 -5.81
C ASN A 301 -9.96 -13.90 -5.56
N PRO A 302 -10.04 -13.01 -4.55
CA PRO A 302 -11.19 -12.12 -4.39
C PRO A 302 -11.49 -11.31 -5.66
N ALA A 303 -12.69 -11.48 -6.21
CA ALA A 303 -13.23 -10.95 -7.46
C ALA A 303 -12.75 -11.63 -8.76
N ALA A 304 -12.08 -12.81 -8.68
CA ALA A 304 -11.71 -13.61 -9.83
C ALA A 304 -12.10 -15.09 -9.65
N ASN A 305 -11.83 -15.91 -10.66
CA ASN A 305 -12.09 -17.34 -10.62
C ASN A 305 -11.29 -18.04 -9.53
N ALA A 306 -11.81 -19.16 -9.03
CA ALA A 306 -11.09 -20.02 -8.10
C ALA A 306 -9.78 -20.52 -8.75
N PRO A 307 -8.66 -20.57 -7.98
CA PRO A 307 -7.43 -21.12 -8.51
C PRO A 307 -7.60 -22.61 -8.83
N SER A 308 -7.20 -23.01 -10.02
CA SER A 308 -7.18 -24.41 -10.49
C SER A 308 -5.78 -24.75 -10.97
N TYR A 309 -5.35 -25.99 -10.74
CA TYR A 309 -4.04 -26.47 -11.12
C TYR A 309 -4.15 -27.74 -11.96
N VAL A 310 -3.53 -27.74 -13.14
CA VAL A 310 -3.40 -28.91 -14.00
C VAL A 310 -1.93 -29.25 -14.16
N ASP A 311 -1.55 -30.48 -13.87
CA ASP A 311 -0.16 -30.94 -13.86
C ASP A 311 0.79 -30.04 -13.05
N GLY A 312 0.29 -29.52 -11.93
CA GLY A 312 1.03 -28.64 -11.02
C GLY A 312 1.17 -27.18 -11.50
N LYS A 313 0.64 -26.83 -12.68
CA LYS A 313 0.63 -25.48 -13.24
C LYS A 313 -0.70 -24.78 -12.95
N LEU A 314 -0.63 -23.53 -12.53
CA LEU A 314 -1.82 -22.70 -12.33
C LEU A 314 -2.48 -22.40 -13.69
N GLU A 315 -3.78 -22.63 -13.76
CA GLU A 315 -4.59 -22.21 -14.91
C GLU A 315 -4.76 -20.68 -14.93
N ARG A 316 -5.13 -20.15 -16.11
CA ARG A 316 -5.28 -18.72 -16.31
C ARG A 316 -6.34 -18.14 -15.39
N LEU A 317 -5.96 -17.09 -14.66
CA LEU A 317 -6.85 -16.29 -13.83
C LEU A 317 -7.56 -15.23 -14.68
N HIS A 318 -8.81 -14.94 -14.30
CA HIS A 318 -9.62 -13.89 -14.92
C HIS A 318 -10.62 -13.34 -13.91
N GLN A 319 -10.94 -12.06 -14.05
CA GLN A 319 -11.95 -11.41 -13.23
C GLN A 319 -13.34 -12.04 -13.44
N THR A 320 -14.07 -12.26 -12.35
CA THR A 320 -15.45 -12.77 -12.38
C THR A 320 -16.47 -11.74 -11.88
N THR A 321 -16.05 -10.86 -10.97
CA THR A 321 -16.91 -9.86 -10.34
C THR A 321 -16.31 -8.47 -10.47
N LYS A 322 -17.08 -7.51 -10.98
CA LYS A 322 -16.63 -6.12 -11.13
C LYS A 322 -16.76 -5.33 -9.82
N VAL A 323 -15.77 -5.48 -8.95
CA VAL A 323 -15.68 -4.74 -7.67
C VAL A 323 -14.68 -3.62 -7.78
N PHE A 324 -13.55 -3.87 -8.44
CA PHE A 324 -12.42 -2.97 -8.51
C PHE A 324 -12.32 -2.27 -9.86
N ARG A 325 -11.63 -1.12 -9.81
CA ARG A 325 -11.20 -0.39 -10.99
C ARG A 325 -9.69 -0.18 -10.88
N HIS A 326 -8.93 -1.00 -11.60
CA HIS A 326 -7.47 -1.02 -11.60
C HIS A 326 -6.88 -1.04 -10.17
N PRO A 327 -7.11 -2.10 -9.38
CA PRO A 327 -6.52 -2.21 -8.04
C PRO A 327 -5.01 -2.20 -8.17
N HIS A 328 -4.37 -1.20 -7.54
CA HIS A 328 -2.95 -0.96 -7.67
C HIS A 328 -2.16 -1.55 -6.51
N ASP A 329 -2.76 -1.59 -5.33
CA ASP A 329 -2.14 -2.16 -4.13
C ASP A 329 -3.17 -2.77 -3.20
N VAL A 330 -2.71 -3.65 -2.31
CA VAL A 330 -3.48 -4.23 -1.23
C VAL A 330 -2.71 -4.15 0.09
N CYS A 331 -3.28 -3.52 1.09
CA CYS A 331 -2.78 -3.53 2.47
C CYS A 331 -3.59 -4.52 3.31
N ILE A 332 -2.94 -5.23 4.22
CA ILE A 332 -3.56 -6.21 5.11
C ILE A 332 -3.40 -5.75 6.56
N ASP A 333 -4.52 -5.58 7.30
CA ASP A 333 -4.46 -5.26 8.72
C ASP A 333 -4.29 -6.50 9.62
N ASP A 334 -4.15 -6.27 10.93
CA ASP A 334 -3.98 -7.34 11.90
C ASP A 334 -5.24 -8.21 12.07
N ASP A 335 -6.41 -7.66 11.73
CA ASP A 335 -7.68 -8.39 11.69
C ASP A 335 -7.86 -9.17 10.37
N LYS A 336 -6.85 -9.15 9.47
CA LYS A 336 -6.81 -9.78 8.15
C LYS A 336 -7.83 -9.19 7.16
N ASN A 337 -8.31 -7.97 7.39
CA ASN A 337 -9.05 -7.24 6.38
C ASN A 337 -8.08 -6.71 5.31
N LEU A 338 -8.60 -6.54 4.10
CA LEU A 338 -7.84 -5.99 2.98
C LEU A 338 -8.31 -4.57 2.68
N TYR A 339 -7.37 -3.69 2.38
CA TYR A 339 -7.62 -2.33 1.91
C TYR A 339 -7.00 -2.20 0.52
N VAL A 340 -7.82 -1.83 -0.45
CA VAL A 340 -7.43 -1.85 -1.86
C VAL A 340 -7.37 -0.43 -2.41
N ALA A 341 -6.16 0.01 -2.74
CA ALA A 341 -5.91 1.25 -3.45
C ALA A 341 -6.16 1.06 -4.95
N GLN A 342 -6.70 2.07 -5.63
CA GLN A 342 -7.09 1.98 -7.03
C GLN A 342 -6.50 3.13 -7.85
N TRP A 343 -5.84 2.77 -8.97
CA TRP A 343 -5.29 3.71 -9.92
C TRP A 343 -6.27 3.99 -11.06
N ASN A 344 -6.23 5.20 -11.62
CA ASN A 344 -7.08 5.62 -12.74
C ASN A 344 -8.58 5.26 -12.54
N SER A 345 -9.03 5.35 -11.31
CA SER A 345 -10.36 4.91 -10.89
C SER A 345 -11.40 6.04 -10.90
N GLY A 346 -11.05 7.23 -11.38
CA GLY A 346 -11.93 8.40 -11.35
C GLY A 346 -11.97 9.07 -9.98
N ARG A 347 -10.83 9.13 -9.28
CA ARG A 347 -10.66 9.77 -7.96
C ARG A 347 -11.45 9.07 -6.84
N THR A 348 -11.52 7.73 -6.88
CA THR A 348 -12.20 6.97 -5.84
C THR A 348 -11.30 6.73 -4.63
N TYR A 349 -11.91 6.76 -3.45
CA TYR A 349 -11.23 6.33 -2.21
C TYR A 349 -11.02 4.81 -2.21
N PRO A 350 -10.14 4.29 -1.34
CA PRO A 350 -9.89 2.85 -1.23
C PRO A 350 -11.14 2.04 -0.87
N ILE A 351 -11.14 0.77 -1.22
CA ILE A 351 -12.19 -0.19 -0.87
C ILE A 351 -11.66 -1.09 0.25
N LYS A 352 -12.48 -1.34 1.28
CA LYS A 352 -12.17 -2.32 2.31
C LYS A 352 -12.88 -3.64 2.04
N LEU A 353 -12.17 -4.74 2.18
CA LEU A 353 -12.70 -6.09 2.21
C LEU A 353 -12.61 -6.62 3.64
N ILE A 354 -13.74 -6.89 4.25
CA ILE A 354 -13.83 -7.41 5.61
C ILE A 354 -13.75 -8.93 5.57
N ARG A 355 -12.84 -9.50 6.33
CA ARG A 355 -12.66 -10.94 6.48
C ARG A 355 -13.91 -11.57 7.07
N VAL A 356 -14.39 -12.70 6.52
CA VAL A 356 -15.57 -13.47 7.00
C VAL A 356 -15.22 -14.94 7.21
#